data_249ffff87ce93603c3bdd356f672f300
#
_entry.id   249ffff87ce93603c3bdd356f672f300
#
_cell.length_a   1.000
_cell.length_b   1.000
_cell.length_c   1.000
_cell.angle_alpha   90.00
_cell.angle_beta   90.00
_cell.angle_gamma   90.00
#
_symmetry.space_group_name_H-M   'P 1'
#
loop_
_entity.id
_entity.type
_entity.pdbx_description
1 polymer ?
#
loop_
_entity_poly.entity_id
_entity_poly.type
_entity_poly.pdbx_seq_one_letter_code
_entity_poly.pdbx_strand_id
1 'polypeptide(L)'
;MTHQTLPQMNMDKSETGCCPRFDPAPWDGQEFEFRDRTFVRATTVNFMHIPLNIASVFTRTWRQIEKAGAVPSDYYLVLSTDPSPWRGEHFFAVAKDVPGAEMVKLSGQYLTKVFEGPYREAWKWA
;
A
#
# COMPACT_ATOMS: atom_id res chain seq x y z
N MET A 1 3.18 -22.11 -0.45
CA MET A 1 3.36 -21.71 -1.85
C MET A 1 3.64 -20.22 -1.93
N THR A 2 4.68 -19.82 -2.62
CA THR A 2 5.04 -18.41 -2.75
C THR A 2 4.40 -17.83 -4.01
N HIS A 3 3.69 -16.69 -3.85
CA HIS A 3 3.03 -16.01 -4.95
C HIS A 3 3.91 -14.89 -5.49
N GLN A 4 3.97 -14.74 -6.81
CA GLN A 4 4.69 -13.65 -7.48
C GLN A 4 3.76 -12.56 -7.96
N THR A 5 2.46 -12.83 -8.02
CA THR A 5 1.44 -11.86 -8.40
C THR A 5 0.60 -11.49 -7.19
N LEU A 6 0.18 -10.22 -7.15
CA LEU A 6 -0.70 -9.73 -6.10
C LEU A 6 -2.14 -10.15 -6.34
N PRO A 7 -2.95 -10.36 -5.28
CA PRO A 7 -4.37 -10.62 -5.43
C PRO A 7 -5.07 -9.52 -6.21
N GLN A 8 -5.96 -9.90 -7.12
CA GLN A 8 -6.69 -8.96 -7.95
C GLN A 8 -7.85 -8.31 -7.18
N MET A 9 -8.12 -7.05 -7.50
CA MET A 9 -9.30 -6.35 -7.01
C MET A 9 -10.57 -6.89 -7.70
N ASN A 10 -11.65 -6.97 -6.93
CA ASN A 10 -12.96 -7.32 -7.46
C ASN A 10 -13.96 -6.20 -7.16
N MET A 11 -14.33 -5.43 -8.17
CA MET A 11 -15.28 -4.33 -8.04
C MET A 11 -16.75 -4.79 -8.02
N ASP A 12 -17.04 -6.04 -8.40
CA ASP A 12 -18.40 -6.57 -8.45
C ASP A 12 -19.06 -6.60 -7.05
N LYS A 13 -18.25 -6.68 -6.00
CA LYS A 13 -18.72 -6.70 -4.61
C LYS A 13 -18.48 -5.38 -3.89
N SER A 14 -18.22 -4.31 -4.63
CA SER A 14 -17.97 -2.99 -4.04
C SER A 14 -19.24 -2.44 -3.38
N GLU A 15 -19.12 -2.04 -2.12
CA GLU A 15 -20.21 -1.42 -1.37
C GLU A 15 -20.33 0.07 -1.65
N THR A 16 -19.24 0.71 -2.08
CA THR A 16 -19.15 2.16 -2.29
C THR A 16 -19.21 2.58 -3.75
N GLY A 17 -19.03 1.64 -4.68
CA GLY A 17 -18.94 1.91 -6.11
C GLY A 17 -17.59 2.43 -6.57
N CYS A 18 -16.75 2.96 -5.68
CA CYS A 18 -15.42 3.49 -6.01
C CYS A 18 -14.27 2.58 -5.58
N CYS A 19 -14.48 1.74 -4.57
CA CYS A 19 -13.43 0.92 -3.99
C CYS A 19 -13.86 -0.55 -3.93
N PRO A 20 -12.95 -1.50 -4.19
CA PRO A 20 -13.29 -2.91 -4.08
C PRO A 20 -13.52 -3.29 -2.62
N ARG A 21 -14.38 -4.28 -2.41
CA ARG A 21 -14.51 -4.90 -1.11
C ARG A 21 -13.25 -5.71 -0.81
N PHE A 22 -12.67 -5.51 0.36
CA PHE A 22 -11.49 -6.26 0.76
C PHE A 22 -11.84 -7.73 1.05
N ASP A 23 -11.13 -8.63 0.39
CA ASP A 23 -11.22 -10.07 0.64
C ASP A 23 -9.92 -10.51 1.32
N PRO A 24 -9.96 -10.95 2.58
CA PRO A 24 -8.75 -11.34 3.30
C PRO A 24 -8.16 -12.68 2.85
N ALA A 25 -8.96 -13.56 2.25
CA ALA A 25 -8.54 -14.93 1.96
C ALA A 25 -7.27 -15.03 1.11
N PRO A 26 -7.10 -14.28 0.00
CA PRO A 26 -5.87 -14.37 -0.79
C PRO A 26 -4.67 -13.68 -0.15
N TRP A 27 -4.86 -12.96 0.97
CA TRP A 27 -3.79 -12.24 1.67
C TRP A 27 -3.35 -12.92 2.96
N ASP A 28 -4.29 -13.53 3.71
CA ASP A 28 -4.01 -14.02 5.06
C ASP A 28 -3.14 -15.26 5.04
N GLY A 29 -2.02 -15.21 5.76
CA GLY A 29 -1.11 -16.35 5.89
C GLY A 29 -0.42 -16.74 4.59
N GLN A 30 -0.29 -15.82 3.62
CA GLN A 30 0.29 -16.09 2.32
C GLN A 30 1.72 -15.60 2.24
N GLU A 31 2.50 -16.22 1.35
CA GLU A 31 3.86 -15.78 1.04
C GLU A 31 3.90 -15.15 -0.33
N PHE A 32 4.55 -13.99 -0.42
CA PHE A 32 4.75 -13.25 -1.67
C PHE A 32 6.23 -13.04 -1.93
N GLU A 33 6.63 -13.17 -3.19
CA GLU A 33 7.96 -12.83 -3.65
C GLU A 33 7.89 -11.60 -4.52
N PHE A 34 8.65 -10.57 -4.15
CA PHE A 34 8.82 -9.37 -4.98
C PHE A 34 10.17 -9.46 -5.68
N ARG A 35 10.16 -9.16 -6.99
CA ARG A 35 11.36 -9.07 -7.82
C ARG A 35 11.38 -7.70 -8.48
N ASP A 36 12.16 -6.78 -7.93
CA ASP A 36 12.26 -5.39 -8.40
C ASP A 36 10.89 -4.74 -8.62
N ARG A 37 9.95 -5.00 -7.72
CA ARG A 37 8.62 -4.39 -7.80
C ARG A 37 8.72 -2.91 -7.51
N THR A 38 8.12 -2.11 -8.38
CA THR A 38 8.27 -0.66 -8.36
C THR A 38 7.22 0.00 -7.49
N PHE A 39 7.67 0.94 -6.65
CA PHE A 39 6.81 1.73 -5.77
C PHE A 39 7.19 3.20 -5.84
N VAL A 40 6.20 4.06 -5.60
CA VAL A 40 6.43 5.47 -5.28
C VAL A 40 6.51 5.59 -3.76
N ARG A 41 7.59 6.17 -3.25
CA ARG A 41 7.77 6.41 -1.82
C ARG A 41 7.28 7.81 -1.47
N ALA A 42 6.46 7.92 -0.45
CA ALA A 42 6.04 9.18 0.14
C ALA A 42 6.20 9.12 1.65
N THR A 43 6.49 10.25 2.27
CA THR A 43 6.68 10.32 3.73
C THR A 43 5.62 11.22 4.36
N THR A 44 5.23 10.88 5.58
CA THR A 44 4.35 11.70 6.40
C THR A 44 5.08 12.23 7.62
N VAL A 45 4.63 13.38 8.10
CA VAL A 45 5.06 13.92 9.39
C VAL A 45 4.13 13.34 10.46
N ASN A 46 4.72 12.67 11.43
CA ASN A 46 3.99 12.01 12.50
C ASN A 46 4.24 12.70 13.84
N PHE A 47 3.29 12.54 14.76
CA PHE A 47 3.44 12.87 16.16
C PHE A 47 3.09 11.62 16.97
N MET A 48 4.07 11.06 17.67
CA MET A 48 3.91 9.83 18.46
C MET A 48 3.23 8.72 17.64
N HIS A 49 3.76 8.48 16.44
CA HIS A 49 3.26 7.48 15.47
C HIS A 49 1.93 7.80 14.81
N ILE A 50 1.35 8.97 15.07
CA ILE A 50 0.10 9.41 14.44
C ILE A 50 0.43 10.32 13.25
N PRO A 51 0.06 9.94 12.00
CA PRO A 51 0.34 10.78 10.85
C PRO A 51 -0.55 12.02 10.84
N LEU A 52 0.06 13.20 10.81
CA LEU A 52 -0.65 14.48 10.87
C LEU A 52 -1.10 14.97 9.49
N ASN A 53 -0.40 14.58 8.42
CA ASN A 53 -0.63 15.09 7.07
C ASN A 53 -0.92 13.96 6.06
N ILE A 54 -1.44 12.82 6.52
CA ILE A 54 -1.64 11.65 5.66
C ILE A 54 -2.59 11.94 4.49
N ALA A 55 -3.68 12.65 4.74
CA ALA A 55 -4.67 12.95 3.70
C ALA A 55 -4.06 13.76 2.56
N SER A 56 -3.30 14.82 2.87
CA SER A 56 -2.69 15.66 1.84
C SER A 56 -1.57 14.93 1.09
N VAL A 57 -0.77 14.14 1.79
CA VAL A 57 0.31 13.37 1.18
C VAL A 57 -0.26 12.30 0.25
N PHE A 58 -1.27 11.55 0.68
CA PHE A 58 -1.89 10.50 -0.13
C PHE A 58 -2.61 11.09 -1.34
N THR A 59 -3.35 12.18 -1.17
CA THR A 59 -4.04 12.85 -2.28
C THR A 59 -3.05 13.33 -3.34
N ARG A 60 -1.98 14.00 -2.92
CA ARG A 60 -0.95 14.50 -3.82
C ARG A 60 -0.24 13.37 -4.55
N THR A 61 0.11 12.30 -3.84
CA THR A 61 0.79 11.15 -4.41
C THR A 61 -0.08 10.43 -5.42
N TRP A 62 -1.36 10.20 -5.10
CA TRP A 62 -2.29 9.57 -6.02
C TRP A 62 -2.52 10.38 -7.27
N ARG A 63 -2.65 11.71 -7.16
CA ARG A 63 -2.79 12.58 -8.32
C ARG A 63 -1.57 12.49 -9.24
N GLN A 64 -0.39 12.42 -8.66
CA GLN A 64 0.84 12.28 -9.43
C GLN A 64 0.89 10.93 -10.17
N ILE A 65 0.50 9.85 -9.50
CA ILE A 65 0.44 8.51 -10.08
C ILE A 65 -0.61 8.44 -11.20
N GLU A 66 -1.80 8.98 -10.97
CA GLU A 66 -2.87 9.02 -11.97
C GLU A 66 -2.47 9.83 -13.20
N LYS A 67 -1.85 10.99 -13.00
CA LYS A 67 -1.39 11.84 -14.08
C LYS A 67 -0.35 11.15 -14.96
N ALA A 68 0.49 10.30 -14.37
CA ALA A 68 1.48 9.53 -15.10
C ALA A 68 0.89 8.28 -15.78
N GLY A 69 -0.38 7.97 -15.54
CA GLY A 69 -0.99 6.74 -16.05
C GLY A 69 -0.41 5.48 -15.42
N ALA A 70 0.09 5.57 -14.19
CA ALA A 70 0.82 4.49 -13.53
C ALA A 70 -0.02 3.71 -12.52
N VAL A 71 -1.33 3.97 -12.44
CA VAL A 71 -2.23 3.23 -11.55
C VAL A 71 -2.36 1.79 -12.06
N PRO A 72 -2.08 0.78 -11.21
CA PRO A 72 -2.32 -0.61 -11.61
C PRO A 72 -3.79 -0.86 -11.89
N SER A 73 -4.09 -1.66 -12.93
CA SER A 73 -5.47 -1.88 -13.38
C SER A 73 -6.21 -2.93 -12.56
N ASP A 74 -5.51 -3.86 -11.95
CA ASP A 74 -6.08 -5.06 -11.36
C ASP A 74 -5.68 -5.31 -9.90
N TYR A 75 -4.83 -4.47 -9.31
CA TYR A 75 -4.48 -4.58 -7.90
C TYR A 75 -4.26 -3.20 -7.28
N TYR A 76 -4.33 -3.17 -5.97
CA TYR A 76 -4.06 -1.99 -5.15
C TYR A 76 -3.20 -2.41 -3.97
N LEU A 77 -2.09 -1.71 -3.76
CA LEU A 77 -1.22 -1.99 -2.63
C LEU A 77 -0.49 -0.73 -2.20
N VAL A 78 -0.62 -0.40 -0.93
CA VAL A 78 0.20 0.61 -0.27
C VAL A 78 0.81 -0.05 0.95
N LEU A 79 2.14 -0.05 1.02
CA LEU A 79 2.88 -0.52 2.19
C LEU A 79 3.25 0.68 3.04
N SER A 80 3.00 0.59 4.34
CA SER A 80 3.35 1.65 5.27
C SER A 80 4.29 1.12 6.34
N THR A 81 5.34 1.89 6.63
CA THR A 81 6.27 1.60 7.70
C THR A 81 6.35 2.78 8.65
N ASP A 82 6.77 2.51 9.86
CA ASP A 82 6.81 3.50 10.93
C ASP A 82 8.23 3.54 11.52
N PRO A 83 9.20 4.15 10.78
CA PRO A 83 10.60 4.11 11.18
C PRO A 83 10.90 4.89 12.45
N SER A 84 10.04 5.84 12.84
CA SER A 84 10.20 6.60 14.07
C SER A 84 8.85 7.17 14.53
N PRO A 85 8.74 7.67 15.79
CA PRO A 85 7.53 8.34 16.26
C PRO A 85 7.15 9.60 15.47
N TRP A 86 8.08 10.12 14.67
CA TRP A 86 7.95 11.43 14.02
C TRP A 86 7.79 11.32 12.51
N ARG A 87 7.98 10.14 11.95
CA ARG A 87 7.99 9.96 10.50
C ARG A 87 7.37 8.63 10.09
N GLY A 88 6.45 8.68 9.12
CA GLY A 88 5.93 7.51 8.43
C GLY A 88 6.48 7.41 7.01
N GLU A 89 6.62 6.21 6.50
CA GLU A 89 6.97 5.95 5.11
C GLU A 89 5.88 5.13 4.46
N HIS A 90 5.52 5.50 3.23
CA HIS A 90 4.46 4.86 2.48
C HIS A 90 4.94 4.53 1.07
N PHE A 91 4.68 3.32 0.63
CA PHE A 91 5.12 2.81 -0.67
C PHE A 91 3.89 2.44 -1.48
N PHE A 92 3.65 3.20 -2.55
CA PHE A 92 2.49 2.99 -3.43
C PHE A 92 2.92 2.13 -4.61
N ALA A 93 2.34 0.95 -4.76
CA ALA A 93 2.63 0.08 -5.89
C ALA A 93 2.13 0.73 -7.18
N VAL A 94 2.99 0.78 -8.19
CA VAL A 94 2.70 1.41 -9.47
C VAL A 94 3.01 0.47 -10.63
N ALA A 95 2.33 0.68 -11.76
CA ALA A 95 2.50 -0.14 -12.95
C ALA A 95 3.71 0.26 -13.78
N LYS A 96 4.21 1.49 -13.61
CA LYS A 96 5.36 2.03 -14.33
C LYS A 96 5.96 3.20 -13.55
N ASP A 97 7.09 3.72 -14.02
CA ASP A 97 7.75 4.85 -13.40
C ASP A 97 6.88 6.11 -13.43
N VAL A 98 6.96 6.89 -12.36
CA VAL A 98 6.23 8.14 -12.19
C VAL A 98 7.24 9.30 -12.21
N PRO A 99 7.25 10.14 -13.25
CA PRO A 99 8.19 11.27 -13.32
C PRO A 99 8.03 12.22 -12.15
N GLY A 100 9.16 12.63 -11.57
CA GLY A 100 9.19 13.55 -10.44
C GLY A 100 8.90 12.92 -9.07
N ALA A 101 8.54 11.64 -9.02
CA ALA A 101 8.33 10.92 -7.77
C ALA A 101 9.60 10.19 -7.35
N GLU A 102 9.71 9.92 -6.06
CA GLU A 102 10.77 9.08 -5.53
C GLU A 102 10.42 7.61 -5.79
N MET A 103 11.16 6.97 -6.68
CA MET A 103 10.94 5.58 -7.07
C MET A 103 11.79 4.64 -6.26
N VAL A 104 11.19 3.54 -5.82
CA VAL A 104 11.87 2.50 -5.05
C VAL A 104 11.51 1.13 -5.64
N LYS A 105 12.48 0.25 -5.73
CA LYS A 105 12.26 -1.14 -6.12
C LYS A 105 12.46 -2.03 -4.90
N LEU A 106 11.48 -2.88 -4.64
CA LEU A 106 11.52 -3.81 -3.53
C LEU A 106 11.63 -5.24 -4.05
N SER A 107 12.53 -5.99 -3.44
CA SER A 107 12.74 -7.41 -3.72
C SER A 107 12.79 -8.18 -2.41
N GLY A 108 12.36 -9.44 -2.44
CA GLY A 108 12.41 -10.32 -1.29
C GLY A 108 11.14 -11.14 -1.12
N GLN A 109 11.14 -11.94 -0.07
CA GLN A 109 10.01 -12.76 0.30
C GLN A 109 9.29 -12.12 1.50
N TYR A 110 7.96 -12.07 1.42
CA TYR A 110 7.12 -11.44 2.43
C TYR A 110 6.03 -12.40 2.86
N LEU A 111 5.81 -12.48 4.16
CA LEU A 111 4.70 -13.20 4.75
C LEU A 111 3.64 -12.19 5.17
N THR A 112 2.39 -12.46 4.81
CA THR A 112 1.28 -11.57 5.14
C THR A 112 0.38 -12.18 6.19
N LYS A 113 -0.22 -11.32 7.01
CA LYS A 113 -1.22 -11.68 8.00
C LYS A 113 -2.30 -10.61 8.00
N VAL A 114 -3.56 -11.04 7.94
CA VAL A 114 -4.69 -10.11 8.02
C VAL A 114 -5.18 -10.04 9.46
N PHE A 115 -5.31 -8.82 9.96
CA PHE A 115 -5.88 -8.54 11.27
C PHE A 115 -7.18 -7.77 11.08
N GLU A 116 -8.21 -8.16 11.80
CA GLU A 116 -9.51 -7.51 11.80
C GLU A 116 -9.71 -6.73 13.10
N GLY A 117 -10.31 -5.56 13.00
CA GLY A 117 -10.62 -4.74 14.16
C GLY A 117 -10.44 -3.25 13.89
N PRO A 118 -10.73 -2.40 14.88
CA PRO A 118 -10.55 -0.95 14.73
C PRO A 118 -9.09 -0.61 14.52
N TYR A 119 -8.82 0.30 13.59
CA TYR A 119 -7.44 0.74 13.30
C TYR A 119 -6.70 1.27 14.54
N ARG A 120 -7.43 1.89 15.47
CA ARG A 120 -6.85 2.36 16.74
C ARG A 120 -6.18 1.25 17.56
N GLU A 121 -6.49 -0.01 17.28
CA GLU A 121 -5.90 -1.16 17.96
C GLU A 121 -4.75 -1.80 17.17
N ALA A 122 -4.32 -1.19 16.08
CA ALA A 122 -3.28 -1.73 15.20
C ALA A 122 -1.95 -1.99 15.94
N TRP A 123 -1.66 -1.23 16.96
CA TRP A 123 -0.46 -1.42 17.78
C TRP A 123 -0.41 -2.79 18.48
N LYS A 124 -1.57 -3.42 18.67
CA LYS A 124 -1.66 -4.76 19.28
C LYS A 124 -1.28 -5.86 18.29
N TRP A 125 -1.23 -5.54 17.01
CA TRP A 125 -1.00 -6.53 15.96
C TRP A 125 0.49 -6.62 15.55
N ALA A 126 1.26 -5.64 15.94
CA ALA A 126 2.68 -5.57 15.58
C ALA A 126 3.56 -6.49 16.46
#